data_4ee93afd578f1de1da9550485925b72c
#
_entry.id   4ee93afd578f1de1da9550485925b72c
#
_cell.length_a   1.000
_cell.length_b   1.000
_cell.length_c   1.000
_cell.angle_alpha   90.00
_cell.angle_beta   90.00
_cell.angle_gamma   90.00
#
_symmetry.space_group_name_H-M   'P 1'
#
loop_
_entity.id
_entity.type
_entity.pdbx_description
1 polymer ?
#
loop_
_entity_poly.entity_id
_entity_poly.type
_entity_poly.pdbx_seq_one_letter_code
_entity_poly.pdbx_strand_id
1 'polypeptide(L)'
;MPYTSSASSTVTSREATLRGEAKYLACVELAREYGVLTPEDEWEVWADEAQGLQALVCPTFTLYDYSFRPTSVSREGALAWAAEEGIEATDEHLLHCEPHKTRDEWCQALCARFETKLVEARQKYPATPFVLVNHWPLKEQLVHLFLVPRFSIWCGTKMTEDWPERFEASVVVTGHLHVRRTDWIKGVRHEEVSLGYPRQWKDCRERGMDVNDMLREIMPGPERPGDGNAPTLWRRYG
;
A
#
# COMPACT_ATOMS: atom_id res chain seq x y z
N MET A 1 4.84 42.94 -8.60
CA MET A 1 5.86 42.12 -9.26
C MET A 1 5.14 40.91 -9.80
N PRO A 2 5.09 40.69 -11.11
CA PRO A 2 4.33 39.54 -11.66
C PRO A 2 5.15 38.26 -11.52
N TYR A 3 4.54 37.26 -10.92
CA TYR A 3 5.06 35.89 -10.90
C TYR A 3 5.06 35.32 -12.32
N THR A 4 6.21 34.98 -12.83
CA THR A 4 6.35 34.36 -14.16
C THR A 4 6.04 32.87 -14.07
N SER A 5 4.93 32.45 -14.64
CA SER A 5 4.40 31.09 -14.69
C SER A 5 5.05 30.21 -15.77
N SER A 6 6.38 30.20 -15.92
CA SER A 6 7.02 29.46 -17.01
C SER A 6 7.63 28.10 -16.60
N ALA A 7 7.71 27.79 -15.32
CA ALA A 7 8.28 26.52 -14.85
C ALA A 7 7.25 25.38 -14.81
N SER A 8 5.97 25.69 -14.58
CA SER A 8 4.89 24.70 -14.38
C SER A 8 4.49 23.90 -15.62
N SER A 9 4.60 24.49 -16.82
CA SER A 9 4.13 23.84 -18.06
C SER A 9 5.10 22.80 -18.65
N THR A 10 6.38 22.89 -18.32
CA THR A 10 7.42 22.00 -18.89
C THR A 10 7.52 20.67 -18.11
N VAL A 11 7.25 20.68 -16.82
CA VAL A 11 7.25 19.48 -15.96
C VAL A 11 6.05 18.59 -16.29
N THR A 12 4.86 19.14 -16.40
CA THR A 12 3.63 18.39 -16.70
C THR A 12 3.63 17.71 -18.07
N SER A 13 4.29 18.30 -19.09
CA SER A 13 4.37 17.71 -20.44
C SER A 13 5.37 16.55 -20.51
N ARG A 14 6.46 16.59 -19.73
CA ARG A 14 7.48 15.53 -19.70
C ARG A 14 6.99 14.31 -18.91
N GLU A 15 6.26 14.52 -17.82
CA GLU A 15 5.68 13.45 -17.00
C GLU A 15 4.55 12.70 -17.75
N ALA A 16 3.79 13.38 -18.59
CA ALA A 16 2.71 12.77 -19.37
C ALA A 16 3.21 11.75 -20.41
N THR A 17 4.48 11.82 -20.82
CA THR A 17 5.09 10.91 -21.82
C THR A 17 5.83 9.73 -21.19
N LEU A 18 6.19 9.80 -19.91
CA LEU A 18 6.90 8.74 -19.21
C LEU A 18 5.95 7.58 -18.86
N ARG A 19 6.51 6.36 -18.89
CA ARG A 19 5.78 5.13 -18.59
C ARG A 19 6.61 4.24 -17.65
N GLY A 20 5.94 3.28 -17.03
CA GLY A 20 6.57 2.26 -16.19
C GLY A 20 7.42 2.83 -15.06
N GLU A 21 8.55 2.22 -14.80
CA GLU A 21 9.47 2.62 -13.73
C GLU A 21 10.00 4.04 -13.92
N ALA A 22 10.22 4.50 -15.16
CA ALA A 22 10.68 5.86 -15.42
C ALA A 22 9.66 6.90 -14.93
N LYS A 23 8.35 6.64 -15.07
CA LYS A 23 7.30 7.49 -14.53
C LYS A 23 7.28 7.46 -13.01
N TYR A 24 7.41 6.28 -12.42
CA TYR A 24 7.49 6.13 -10.97
C TYR A 24 8.65 6.95 -10.39
N LEU A 25 9.85 6.82 -10.96
CA LEU A 25 11.03 7.59 -10.52
C LEU A 25 10.86 9.10 -10.69
N ALA A 26 10.21 9.54 -11.76
CA ALA A 26 9.88 10.97 -11.93
C ALA A 26 8.91 11.47 -10.85
N CYS A 27 7.95 10.66 -10.42
CA CYS A 27 7.09 11.00 -9.29
C CYS A 27 7.87 11.04 -7.96
N VAL A 28 8.85 10.17 -7.77
CA VAL A 28 9.77 10.20 -6.61
C VAL A 28 10.52 11.53 -6.57
N GLU A 29 11.14 11.94 -7.69
CA GLU A 29 11.86 13.22 -7.75
C GLU A 29 10.93 14.41 -7.48
N LEU A 30 9.73 14.41 -8.06
CA LEU A 30 8.75 15.45 -7.81
C LEU A 30 8.35 15.51 -6.32
N ALA A 31 8.11 14.36 -5.69
CA ALA A 31 7.79 14.29 -4.26
C ALA A 31 8.91 14.91 -3.40
N ARG A 32 10.17 14.63 -3.74
CA ARG A 32 11.34 15.21 -3.06
C ARG A 32 11.42 16.73 -3.19
N GLU A 33 11.05 17.31 -4.35
CA GLU A 33 10.97 18.76 -4.55
C GLU A 33 9.99 19.44 -3.57
N TYR A 34 8.96 18.70 -3.12
CA TYR A 34 8.00 19.16 -2.11
C TYR A 34 8.36 18.74 -0.68
N GLY A 35 9.56 18.20 -0.45
CA GLY A 35 9.99 17.74 0.86
C GLY A 35 9.27 16.49 1.38
N VAL A 36 8.70 15.70 0.48
CA VAL A 36 8.01 14.46 0.82
C VAL A 36 9.00 13.29 0.71
N LEU A 37 9.12 12.52 1.80
CA LEU A 37 9.89 11.28 1.80
C LEU A 37 9.13 10.19 1.03
N THR A 38 9.88 9.46 0.22
CA THR A 38 9.34 8.41 -0.64
C THR A 38 9.84 7.02 -0.21
N PRO A 39 9.32 5.93 -0.76
CA PRO A 39 9.88 4.60 -0.52
C PRO A 39 11.37 4.46 -0.87
N GLU A 40 11.87 5.28 -1.80
CA GLU A 40 13.26 5.25 -2.27
C GLU A 40 14.24 5.98 -1.34
N ASP A 41 13.72 6.83 -0.44
CA ASP A 41 14.55 7.61 0.49
C ASP A 41 14.99 6.79 1.70
N GLU A 42 15.91 7.28 2.50
CA GLU A 42 16.25 6.67 3.79
C GLU A 42 15.03 6.74 4.71
N TRP A 43 14.74 5.63 5.37
CA TRP A 43 13.62 5.56 6.30
C TRP A 43 13.96 6.20 7.63
N GLU A 44 13.02 6.94 8.19
CA GLU A 44 13.23 7.71 9.40
C GLU A 44 12.52 7.10 10.60
N VAL A 45 13.14 7.29 11.77
CA VAL A 45 12.51 6.94 13.06
C VAL A 45 11.56 8.07 13.44
N TRP A 46 10.28 7.74 13.50
CA TRP A 46 9.29 8.59 14.16
C TRP A 46 9.32 8.34 15.67
N ALA A 47 9.21 9.39 16.46
CA ALA A 47 9.15 9.31 17.90
C ALA A 47 8.12 10.29 18.48
N ASP A 48 7.42 9.86 19.53
CA ASP A 48 6.62 10.69 20.43
C ASP A 48 7.21 10.55 21.82
N GLU A 49 8.02 11.53 22.21
CA GLU A 49 8.70 11.53 23.51
C GLU A 49 7.71 11.61 24.69
N ALA A 50 6.57 12.28 24.51
CA ALA A 50 5.57 12.44 25.55
C ALA A 50 4.89 11.11 25.92
N GLN A 51 4.74 10.22 24.96
CA GLN A 51 4.18 8.89 25.14
C GLN A 51 5.24 7.78 25.24
N GLY A 52 6.52 8.11 25.04
CA GLY A 52 7.61 7.13 25.00
C GLY A 52 7.51 6.16 23.83
N LEU A 53 6.90 6.57 22.73
CA LEU A 53 6.70 5.76 21.53
C LEU A 53 7.74 6.09 20.47
N GLN A 54 8.20 5.06 19.79
CA GLN A 54 9.03 5.22 18.59
C GLN A 54 8.79 4.07 17.61
N ALA A 55 8.98 4.34 16.34
CA ALA A 55 8.92 3.33 15.28
C ALA A 55 9.73 3.77 14.05
N LEU A 56 10.33 2.84 13.34
CA LEU A 56 10.87 3.11 12.02
C LEU A 56 9.71 3.05 11.01
N VAL A 57 9.48 4.15 10.30
CA VAL A 57 8.45 4.22 9.27
C VAL A 57 9.06 3.73 7.96
N CYS A 58 8.54 2.60 7.45
CA CYS A 58 9.06 1.89 6.30
C CYS A 58 8.05 1.94 5.13
N PRO A 59 7.97 3.04 4.38
CA PRO A 59 7.18 3.06 3.16
C PRO A 59 7.81 2.15 2.11
N THR A 60 7.00 1.29 1.51
CA THR A 60 7.39 0.39 0.43
C THR A 60 6.52 0.63 -0.80
N PHE A 61 7.01 0.24 -1.95
CA PHE A 61 6.27 0.21 -3.19
C PHE A 61 6.41 -1.18 -3.81
N THR A 62 5.38 -1.97 -3.68
CA THR A 62 5.25 -3.25 -4.39
C THR A 62 4.13 -3.12 -5.43
N LEU A 63 4.02 -4.07 -6.29
CA LEU A 63 2.90 -4.22 -7.20
C LEU A 63 2.13 -5.49 -6.83
N TYR A 64 1.56 -6.11 -7.83
CA TYR A 64 0.95 -7.43 -7.80
C TYR A 64 1.55 -8.30 -8.92
N ASP A 65 1.50 -9.59 -8.72
CA ASP A 65 2.00 -10.59 -9.67
C ASP A 65 0.94 -11.66 -9.98
N TYR A 66 -0.32 -11.34 -9.70
CA TYR A 66 -1.48 -12.22 -9.83
C TYR A 66 -1.40 -13.49 -8.96
N SER A 67 -0.49 -13.55 -7.98
CA SER A 67 -0.32 -14.75 -7.14
C SER A 67 -1.45 -14.96 -6.13
N PHE A 68 -2.27 -13.94 -5.84
CA PHE A 68 -3.48 -14.05 -5.02
C PHE A 68 -4.66 -14.67 -5.79
N ARG A 69 -4.37 -15.59 -6.70
CA ARG A 69 -5.35 -16.42 -7.39
C ARG A 69 -5.51 -17.77 -6.70
N PRO A 70 -6.62 -18.46 -6.90
CA PRO A 70 -6.76 -19.84 -6.45
C PRO A 70 -5.66 -20.74 -7.03
N THR A 71 -5.23 -21.72 -6.27
CA THR A 71 -4.17 -22.65 -6.69
C THR A 71 -4.56 -23.50 -7.91
N SER A 72 -5.87 -23.64 -8.18
CA SER A 72 -6.41 -24.30 -9.36
C SER A 72 -6.30 -23.49 -10.65
N VAL A 73 -5.98 -22.18 -10.55
CA VAL A 73 -5.85 -21.27 -11.70
C VAL A 73 -4.37 -21.06 -11.98
N SER A 74 -3.94 -21.34 -13.22
CA SER A 74 -2.55 -21.05 -13.62
C SER A 74 -2.28 -19.54 -13.72
N ARG A 75 -1.00 -19.13 -13.75
CA ARG A 75 -0.65 -17.71 -13.92
C ARG A 75 -1.17 -17.16 -15.26
N GLU A 76 -1.02 -17.93 -16.32
CA GLU A 76 -1.45 -17.57 -17.68
C GLU A 76 -2.97 -17.47 -17.76
N GLY A 77 -3.69 -18.30 -17.01
CA GLY A 77 -5.15 -18.31 -16.95
C GLY A 77 -5.76 -17.24 -16.04
N ALA A 78 -4.97 -16.51 -15.23
CA ALA A 78 -5.49 -15.63 -14.20
C ALA A 78 -6.42 -14.52 -14.73
N LEU A 79 -6.02 -13.84 -15.82
CA LEU A 79 -6.84 -12.78 -16.42
C LEU A 79 -8.12 -13.34 -17.06
N ALA A 80 -8.04 -14.48 -17.76
CA ALA A 80 -9.21 -15.14 -18.32
C ALA A 80 -10.19 -15.57 -17.22
N TRP A 81 -9.67 -16.11 -16.12
CA TRP A 81 -10.47 -16.48 -14.97
C TRP A 81 -11.22 -15.27 -14.34
N ALA A 82 -10.59 -14.12 -14.25
CA ALA A 82 -11.26 -12.91 -13.76
C ALA A 82 -12.33 -12.41 -14.75
N ALA A 83 -12.01 -12.44 -16.05
CA ALA A 83 -12.90 -11.99 -17.12
C ALA A 83 -14.17 -12.86 -17.26
N GLU A 84 -14.16 -14.14 -16.84
CA GLU A 84 -15.37 -14.99 -16.80
C GLU A 84 -16.51 -14.37 -15.96
N GLU A 85 -16.17 -13.56 -14.96
CA GLU A 85 -17.16 -12.83 -14.13
C GLU A 85 -17.24 -11.33 -14.53
N GLY A 86 -16.68 -10.95 -15.67
CA GLY A 86 -16.69 -9.57 -16.15
C GLY A 86 -15.79 -8.64 -15.32
N ILE A 87 -14.80 -9.20 -14.60
CA ILE A 87 -13.88 -8.43 -13.73
C ILE A 87 -12.59 -8.17 -14.47
N GLU A 88 -12.23 -6.90 -14.56
CA GLU A 88 -10.98 -6.43 -15.13
C GLU A 88 -10.48 -5.20 -14.36
N ALA A 89 -9.17 -5.13 -14.11
CA ALA A 89 -8.58 -3.94 -13.52
C ALA A 89 -8.15 -2.94 -14.61
N THR A 90 -8.40 -1.66 -14.37
CA THR A 90 -7.94 -0.56 -15.24
C THR A 90 -6.42 -0.58 -15.44
N ASP A 91 -5.69 -1.12 -14.50
CA ASP A 91 -4.24 -1.28 -14.54
C ASP A 91 -3.78 -2.12 -15.73
N GLU A 92 -4.61 -3.05 -16.24
CA GLU A 92 -4.26 -3.83 -17.43
C GLU A 92 -4.01 -2.94 -18.67
N HIS A 93 -4.64 -1.76 -18.68
CA HIS A 93 -4.53 -0.80 -19.78
C HIS A 93 -3.61 0.39 -19.46
N LEU A 94 -3.54 0.80 -18.18
CA LEU A 94 -2.89 2.04 -17.79
C LEU A 94 -1.56 1.85 -17.06
N LEU A 95 -1.34 0.71 -16.40
CA LEU A 95 -0.10 0.41 -15.71
C LEU A 95 0.89 -0.25 -16.68
N HIS A 96 1.78 0.56 -17.18
CA HIS A 96 2.91 0.12 -18.00
C HIS A 96 4.05 -0.38 -17.11
N CYS A 97 4.87 -1.32 -17.59
CA CYS A 97 5.90 -1.96 -16.78
C CYS A 97 7.34 -1.79 -17.30
N GLU A 98 7.54 -0.98 -18.33
CA GLU A 98 8.89 -0.75 -18.89
C GLU A 98 9.85 -0.23 -17.79
N PRO A 99 11.11 -0.66 -17.76
CA PRO A 99 11.83 -1.51 -18.75
C PRO A 99 11.61 -3.03 -18.55
N HIS A 100 10.82 -3.45 -17.58
CA HIS A 100 10.50 -4.86 -17.33
C HIS A 100 9.59 -5.40 -18.44
N LYS A 101 9.68 -6.70 -18.73
CA LYS A 101 8.85 -7.32 -19.77
C LYS A 101 7.41 -7.51 -19.34
N THR A 102 7.20 -7.73 -18.04
CA THR A 102 5.88 -7.98 -17.46
C THR A 102 5.73 -7.25 -16.12
N ARG A 103 4.49 -7.08 -15.66
CA ARG A 103 4.21 -6.58 -14.30
C ARG A 103 4.74 -7.51 -13.23
N ASP A 104 4.70 -8.82 -13.47
CA ASP A 104 5.28 -9.84 -12.56
C ASP A 104 6.78 -9.60 -12.36
N GLU A 105 7.55 -9.40 -13.45
CA GLU A 105 8.98 -9.11 -13.36
C GLU A 105 9.24 -7.81 -12.58
N TRP A 106 8.45 -6.78 -12.82
CA TRP A 106 8.59 -5.52 -12.07
C TRP A 106 8.23 -5.71 -10.60
N CYS A 107 7.14 -6.41 -10.29
CA CYS A 107 6.75 -6.75 -8.92
C CYS A 107 7.88 -7.52 -8.19
N GLN A 108 8.48 -8.51 -8.85
CA GLN A 108 9.60 -9.28 -8.31
C GLN A 108 10.82 -8.40 -8.01
N ALA A 109 11.18 -7.52 -8.94
CA ALA A 109 12.29 -6.59 -8.75
C ALA A 109 12.06 -5.62 -7.59
N LEU A 110 10.84 -5.08 -7.48
CA LEU A 110 10.42 -4.22 -6.37
C LEU A 110 10.47 -4.95 -5.04
N CYS A 111 9.91 -6.15 -4.95
CA CYS A 111 9.93 -6.95 -3.74
C CYS A 111 11.36 -7.28 -3.30
N ALA A 112 12.23 -7.71 -4.21
CA ALA A 112 13.63 -7.99 -3.90
C ALA A 112 14.37 -6.74 -3.37
N ARG A 113 14.14 -5.57 -3.99
CA ARG A 113 14.73 -4.31 -3.56
C ARG A 113 14.26 -3.90 -2.16
N PHE A 114 12.97 -3.91 -1.91
CA PHE A 114 12.45 -3.52 -0.60
C PHE A 114 12.72 -4.56 0.49
N GLU A 115 12.78 -5.83 0.16
CA GLU A 115 13.23 -6.86 1.09
C GLU A 115 14.67 -6.64 1.54
N THR A 116 15.58 -6.33 0.60
CA THR A 116 16.97 -5.97 0.93
C THR A 116 17.00 -4.77 1.87
N LYS A 117 16.24 -3.72 1.57
CA LYS A 117 16.14 -2.52 2.40
C LYS A 117 15.58 -2.82 3.80
N LEU A 118 14.59 -3.72 3.92
CA LEU A 118 14.05 -4.18 5.20
C LEU A 118 15.09 -4.95 6.02
N VAL A 119 15.88 -5.81 5.38
CA VAL A 119 16.99 -6.54 6.04
C VAL A 119 18.03 -5.56 6.58
N GLU A 120 18.48 -4.62 5.78
CA GLU A 120 19.46 -3.60 6.18
C GLU A 120 18.91 -2.72 7.33
N ALA A 121 17.63 -2.31 7.22
CA ALA A 121 16.96 -1.54 8.26
C ALA A 121 16.87 -2.33 9.58
N ARG A 122 16.56 -3.64 9.54
CA ARG A 122 16.50 -4.45 10.76
C ARG A 122 17.89 -4.61 11.40
N GLN A 123 18.95 -4.68 10.61
CA GLN A 123 20.33 -4.70 11.12
C GLN A 123 20.69 -3.36 11.78
N LYS A 124 20.30 -2.23 11.18
CA LYS A 124 20.57 -0.88 11.70
C LYS A 124 19.73 -0.55 12.94
N TYR A 125 18.49 -1.06 13.02
CA TYR A 125 17.51 -0.76 14.07
C TYR A 125 16.97 -2.05 14.71
N PRO A 126 17.80 -2.85 15.40
CA PRO A 126 17.44 -4.20 15.84
C PRO A 126 16.32 -4.26 16.88
N ALA A 127 16.12 -3.20 17.68
CA ALA A 127 15.11 -3.12 18.74
C ALA A 127 13.94 -2.17 18.42
N THR A 128 13.98 -1.45 17.29
CA THR A 128 12.94 -0.48 16.95
C THR A 128 11.81 -1.20 16.21
N PRO A 129 10.55 -1.06 16.65
CA PRO A 129 9.42 -1.63 15.93
C PRO A 129 9.25 -0.97 14.56
N PHE A 130 8.84 -1.74 13.55
CA PHE A 130 8.60 -1.22 12.21
C PHE A 130 7.12 -0.91 12.00
N VAL A 131 6.86 0.18 11.28
CA VAL A 131 5.58 0.53 10.67
C VAL A 131 5.74 0.34 9.17
N LEU A 132 5.27 -0.78 8.64
CA LEU A 132 5.30 -1.04 7.20
C LEU A 132 4.14 -0.31 6.52
N VAL A 133 4.44 0.47 5.50
CA VAL A 133 3.41 1.19 4.73
C VAL A 133 3.51 0.75 3.27
N ASN A 134 2.42 0.19 2.74
CA ASN A 134 2.34 -0.23 1.34
C ASN A 134 0.96 0.10 0.78
N HIS A 135 0.83 0.25 -0.54
CA HIS A 135 -0.48 0.45 -1.15
C HIS A 135 -1.31 -0.85 -1.12
N TRP A 136 -0.74 -1.95 -1.57
CA TRP A 136 -1.39 -3.26 -1.60
C TRP A 136 -1.26 -3.99 -0.28
N PRO A 137 -2.26 -4.80 0.13
CA PRO A 137 -2.13 -5.72 1.26
C PRO A 137 -0.91 -6.63 1.11
N LEU A 138 -0.17 -6.81 2.20
CA LEU A 138 1.00 -7.70 2.21
C LEU A 138 0.62 -9.19 2.34
N LYS A 139 -0.66 -9.50 2.60
CA LYS A 139 -1.16 -10.86 2.82
C LYS A 139 -2.46 -11.12 2.06
N GLU A 140 -2.55 -12.26 1.37
CA GLU A 140 -3.76 -12.70 0.64
C GLU A 140 -4.98 -12.77 1.57
N GLN A 141 -4.78 -13.24 2.81
CA GLN A 141 -5.88 -13.37 3.78
C GLN A 141 -6.54 -12.05 4.20
N LEU A 142 -5.94 -10.88 3.86
CA LEU A 142 -6.54 -9.56 4.08
C LEU A 142 -7.46 -9.13 2.92
N VAL A 143 -7.42 -9.84 1.80
CA VAL A 143 -8.19 -9.49 0.60
C VAL A 143 -9.61 -10.04 0.73
N HIS A 144 -10.53 -9.24 1.28
CA HIS A 144 -11.94 -9.58 1.45
C HIS A 144 -12.81 -8.75 0.50
N LEU A 145 -13.03 -9.27 -0.70
CA LEU A 145 -13.79 -8.60 -1.77
C LEU A 145 -15.05 -9.42 -2.09
N PHE A 146 -16.05 -9.33 -1.22
CA PHE A 146 -17.26 -10.15 -1.33
C PHE A 146 -18.04 -9.96 -2.64
N LEU A 147 -18.02 -8.74 -3.21
CA LEU A 147 -18.75 -8.43 -4.44
C LEU A 147 -17.97 -8.74 -5.71
N VAL A 148 -16.64 -8.76 -5.62
CA VAL A 148 -15.72 -8.93 -6.75
C VAL A 148 -14.53 -9.82 -6.37
N PRO A 149 -14.75 -11.07 -5.93
CA PRO A 149 -13.71 -11.90 -5.34
C PRO A 149 -12.54 -12.16 -6.30
N ARG A 150 -12.80 -12.24 -7.60
CA ARG A 150 -11.76 -12.48 -8.61
C ARG A 150 -10.85 -11.25 -8.85
N PHE A 151 -11.21 -10.09 -8.31
CA PHE A 151 -10.31 -8.92 -8.30
C PHE A 151 -9.08 -9.13 -7.41
N SER A 152 -9.05 -10.18 -6.58
CA SER A 152 -7.93 -10.52 -5.71
C SER A 152 -6.58 -10.60 -6.44
N ILE A 153 -6.57 -11.01 -7.70
CA ILE A 153 -5.34 -11.17 -8.49
C ILE A 153 -4.54 -9.86 -8.70
N TRP A 154 -5.18 -8.70 -8.51
CA TRP A 154 -4.55 -7.37 -8.57
C TRP A 154 -4.27 -6.78 -7.19
N CYS A 155 -4.42 -7.57 -6.11
CA CYS A 155 -4.40 -7.03 -4.75
C CYS A 155 -3.11 -7.28 -3.98
N GLY A 156 -2.03 -7.71 -4.65
CA GLY A 156 -0.74 -7.93 -4.01
C GLY A 156 0.00 -9.17 -4.49
N THR A 157 0.96 -9.60 -3.69
CA THR A 157 1.83 -10.72 -4.03
C THR A 157 2.12 -11.60 -2.81
N LYS A 158 2.28 -12.91 -3.04
CA LYS A 158 2.69 -13.87 -1.99
C LYS A 158 4.12 -13.67 -1.52
N MET A 159 4.94 -12.91 -2.25
CA MET A 159 6.33 -12.64 -1.86
C MET A 159 6.45 -11.79 -0.59
N THR A 160 5.40 -11.04 -0.22
CA THR A 160 5.41 -10.15 0.95
C THR A 160 4.74 -10.74 2.18
N GLU A 161 4.18 -11.95 2.09
CA GLU A 161 3.32 -12.52 3.13
C GLU A 161 4.00 -12.73 4.49
N ASP A 162 5.29 -12.99 4.50
CA ASP A 162 6.06 -13.19 5.74
C ASP A 162 6.68 -11.90 6.29
N TRP A 163 6.72 -10.81 5.52
CA TRP A 163 7.38 -9.57 5.91
C TRP A 163 6.90 -9.02 7.26
N PRO A 164 5.59 -8.98 7.56
CA PRO A 164 5.12 -8.43 8.82
C PRO A 164 5.72 -9.11 10.05
N GLU A 165 5.77 -10.43 10.04
CA GLU A 165 6.34 -11.21 11.15
C GLU A 165 7.87 -11.25 11.08
N ARG A 166 8.44 -11.49 9.90
CA ARG A 166 9.89 -11.63 9.71
C ARG A 166 10.64 -10.35 10.08
N PHE A 167 10.06 -9.21 9.81
CA PHE A 167 10.64 -7.91 10.14
C PHE A 167 10.04 -7.28 11.42
N GLU A 168 9.37 -8.08 12.26
CA GLU A 168 8.83 -7.67 13.55
C GLU A 168 8.06 -6.34 13.46
N ALA A 169 7.19 -6.21 12.47
CA ALA A 169 6.34 -5.04 12.33
C ALA A 169 5.33 -4.96 13.48
N SER A 170 5.20 -3.78 14.08
CA SER A 170 4.12 -3.53 15.04
C SER A 170 2.79 -3.30 14.32
N VAL A 171 2.85 -2.66 13.17
CA VAL A 171 1.69 -2.40 12.34
C VAL A 171 2.05 -2.35 10.86
N VAL A 172 1.12 -2.84 10.02
CA VAL A 172 1.15 -2.72 8.57
C VAL A 172 0.00 -1.82 8.16
N VAL A 173 0.29 -0.78 7.40
CA VAL A 173 -0.69 0.18 6.88
C VAL A 173 -0.83 -0.04 5.38
N THR A 174 -2.06 -0.29 4.93
CA THR A 174 -2.36 -0.52 3.51
C THR A 174 -3.59 0.26 3.06
N GLY A 175 -3.78 0.32 1.76
CA GLY A 175 -4.95 0.86 1.11
C GLY A 175 -5.50 -0.12 0.08
N HIS A 176 -5.83 0.35 -1.12
CA HIS A 176 -6.24 -0.42 -2.30
C HIS A 176 -7.64 -1.04 -2.26
N LEU A 177 -8.02 -1.71 -1.17
CA LEU A 177 -9.27 -2.47 -1.13
C LEU A 177 -10.51 -1.59 -0.92
N HIS A 178 -10.34 -0.35 -0.47
CA HIS A 178 -11.41 0.57 -0.08
C HIS A 178 -12.35 -0.04 0.98
N VAL A 179 -11.77 -0.83 1.87
CA VAL A 179 -12.47 -1.52 2.96
C VAL A 179 -11.78 -1.17 4.26
N ARG A 180 -12.30 -0.17 4.98
CA ARG A 180 -11.67 0.33 6.20
C ARG A 180 -11.80 -0.66 7.34
N ARG A 181 -10.69 -1.30 7.71
CA ARG A 181 -10.69 -2.33 8.76
C ARG A 181 -9.34 -2.41 9.47
N THR A 182 -9.37 -2.99 10.66
CA THR A 182 -8.20 -3.37 11.44
C THR A 182 -8.25 -4.86 11.70
N ASP A 183 -7.16 -5.55 11.44
CA ASP A 183 -6.99 -6.98 11.70
C ASP A 183 -5.75 -7.22 12.54
N TRP A 184 -5.73 -8.31 13.30
CA TRP A 184 -4.54 -8.79 13.99
C TRP A 184 -4.19 -10.19 13.50
N ILE A 185 -3.01 -10.32 12.91
CA ILE A 185 -2.51 -11.58 12.35
C ILE A 185 -1.17 -11.86 13.00
N LYS A 186 -1.06 -12.99 13.70
CA LYS A 186 0.17 -13.42 14.40
C LYS A 186 0.83 -12.32 15.25
N GLY A 187 0.02 -11.49 15.90
CA GLY A 187 0.51 -10.42 16.75
C GLY A 187 0.74 -9.08 16.05
N VAL A 188 0.77 -9.04 14.74
CA VAL A 188 0.91 -7.81 13.95
C VAL A 188 -0.46 -7.21 13.68
N ARG A 189 -0.60 -5.89 13.85
CA ARG A 189 -1.80 -5.14 13.49
C ARG A 189 -1.74 -4.73 12.02
N HIS A 190 -2.82 -4.94 11.30
CA HIS A 190 -2.99 -4.55 9.90
C HIS A 190 -4.11 -3.51 9.81
N GLU A 191 -3.80 -2.33 9.29
CA GLU A 191 -4.73 -1.21 9.11
C GLU A 191 -4.95 -0.95 7.63
N GLU A 192 -6.15 -1.20 7.14
CA GLU A 192 -6.57 -0.72 5.83
C GLU A 192 -7.19 0.66 5.99
N VAL A 193 -6.56 1.69 5.39
CA VAL A 193 -6.84 3.11 5.67
C VAL A 193 -7.40 3.89 4.47
N SER A 194 -7.91 3.21 3.46
CA SER A 194 -8.44 3.85 2.26
C SER A 194 -9.50 4.91 2.57
N LEU A 195 -9.37 6.07 1.93
CA LEU A 195 -10.44 7.08 1.92
C LEU A 195 -11.65 6.62 1.11
N GLY A 196 -11.41 5.76 0.12
CA GLY A 196 -12.42 5.27 -0.81
C GLY A 196 -12.53 6.11 -2.08
N TYR A 197 -13.42 5.71 -2.96
CA TYR A 197 -13.73 6.46 -4.18
C TYR A 197 -14.42 7.80 -3.89
N PRO A 198 -14.36 8.77 -4.81
CA PRO A 198 -15.04 10.06 -4.65
C PRO A 198 -16.52 9.96 -4.26
N ARG A 199 -17.23 8.94 -4.76
CA ARG A 199 -18.64 8.69 -4.38
C ARG A 199 -18.75 8.33 -2.89
N GLN A 200 -17.90 7.43 -2.39
CA GLN A 200 -17.91 7.00 -0.98
C GLN A 200 -17.60 8.17 -0.05
N TRP A 201 -16.59 8.96 -0.40
CA TRP A 201 -16.24 10.17 0.36
C TRP A 201 -17.36 11.20 0.35
N LYS A 202 -18.01 11.41 -0.80
CA LYS A 202 -19.15 12.33 -0.93
C LYS A 202 -20.31 11.89 -0.04
N ASP A 203 -20.66 10.61 -0.05
CA ASP A 203 -21.70 10.04 0.82
C ASP A 203 -21.36 10.23 2.31
N CYS A 204 -20.08 10.08 2.71
CA CYS A 204 -19.65 10.35 4.08
C CYS A 204 -19.87 11.83 4.47
N ARG A 205 -19.51 12.77 3.60
CA ARG A 205 -19.72 14.20 3.84
C ARG A 205 -21.19 14.56 3.95
N GLU A 206 -22.03 13.98 3.12
CA GLU A 206 -23.49 14.19 3.16
C GLU A 206 -24.11 13.68 4.47
N ARG A 207 -23.45 12.73 5.14
CA ARG A 207 -23.81 12.25 6.49
C ARG A 207 -23.14 13.02 7.62
N GLY A 208 -22.47 14.13 7.33
CA GLY A 208 -21.85 15.01 8.31
C GLY A 208 -20.44 14.63 8.75
N MET A 209 -19.78 13.69 8.08
CA MET A 209 -18.38 13.33 8.37
C MET A 209 -17.42 14.36 7.77
N ASP A 210 -16.38 14.69 8.53
CA ASP A 210 -15.22 15.47 8.10
C ASP A 210 -14.06 14.55 7.66
N VAL A 211 -13.07 15.13 6.96
CA VAL A 211 -11.88 14.37 6.56
C VAL A 211 -11.11 13.83 7.78
N ASN A 212 -11.12 14.56 8.89
CA ASN A 212 -10.43 14.14 10.12
C ASN A 212 -11.09 12.90 10.74
N ASP A 213 -12.39 12.69 10.56
CA ASP A 213 -13.09 11.47 11.01
C ASP A 213 -12.62 10.23 10.22
N MET A 214 -12.02 10.47 9.04
CA MET A 214 -11.49 9.41 8.18
C MET A 214 -10.04 9.07 8.47
N LEU A 215 -9.33 9.92 9.21
CA LEU A 215 -7.95 9.65 9.61
C LEU A 215 -7.89 8.47 10.57
N ARG A 216 -6.77 7.77 10.52
CA ARG A 216 -6.51 6.66 11.43
C ARG A 216 -5.22 6.92 12.19
N GLU A 217 -5.32 6.95 13.51
CA GLU A 217 -4.15 6.94 14.37
C GLU A 217 -3.44 5.59 14.26
N ILE A 218 -2.18 5.63 13.86
CA ILE A 218 -1.37 4.43 13.66
C ILE A 218 -0.58 4.08 14.92
N MET A 219 -0.06 5.07 15.63
CA MET A 219 0.70 4.86 16.87
C MET A 219 0.15 5.77 17.98
N PRO A 220 -0.23 5.22 19.13
CA PRO A 220 -0.25 3.80 19.48
C PRO A 220 -1.31 2.97 18.74
N GLY A 221 -2.39 3.62 18.25
CA GLY A 221 -3.53 2.97 17.61
C GLY A 221 -4.37 2.13 18.59
N PRO A 222 -5.31 1.32 18.10
CA PRO A 222 -6.18 0.54 18.94
C PRO A 222 -5.43 -0.61 19.60
N GLU A 223 -5.78 -0.86 20.87
CA GLU A 223 -5.35 -2.06 21.58
C GLU A 223 -5.96 -3.31 20.96
N ARG A 224 -5.20 -4.40 21.02
CA ARG A 224 -5.71 -5.70 20.63
C ARG A 224 -6.76 -6.17 21.64
N PRO A 225 -7.96 -6.59 21.19
CA PRO A 225 -8.92 -7.24 22.07
C PRO A 225 -8.33 -8.50 22.73
N GLY A 226 -8.61 -8.69 24.01
CA GLY A 226 -7.82 -9.48 24.95
C GLY A 226 -7.74 -11.00 24.81
N ASP A 227 -8.23 -11.64 23.73
CA ASP A 227 -8.32 -13.10 23.69
C ASP A 227 -7.59 -13.81 22.52
N GLY A 228 -6.62 -13.17 21.90
CA GLY A 228 -5.81 -13.82 20.86
C GLY A 228 -6.52 -14.05 19.51
N ASN A 229 -7.82 -14.18 19.47
CA ASN A 229 -8.71 -14.25 18.31
C ASN A 229 -9.45 -12.93 18.10
N ALA A 230 -8.71 -11.82 18.09
CA ALA A 230 -9.31 -10.53 17.96
C ALA A 230 -10.16 -10.46 16.68
N PRO A 231 -11.44 -10.11 16.79
CA PRO A 231 -12.29 -9.95 15.62
C PRO A 231 -11.77 -8.80 14.78
N THR A 232 -11.97 -8.88 13.47
CA THR A 232 -11.74 -7.75 12.57
C THR A 232 -12.59 -6.56 13.03
N LEU A 233 -11.95 -5.41 13.23
CA LEU A 233 -12.66 -4.18 13.50
C LEU A 233 -12.97 -3.47 12.18
N TRP A 234 -14.24 -3.44 11.83
CA TRP A 234 -14.74 -2.73 10.67
C TRP A 234 -14.98 -1.26 11.01
N ARG A 235 -14.35 -0.37 10.24
CA ARG A 235 -14.62 1.05 10.31
C ARG A 235 -15.46 1.43 9.10
N ARG A 236 -16.76 1.56 9.30
CA ARG A 236 -17.70 1.89 8.22
C ARG A 236 -17.50 3.33 7.75
N TYR A 237 -17.83 3.56 6.51
CA TYR A 237 -18.06 4.90 5.99
C TYR A 237 -19.44 5.37 6.52
N GLY A 238 -19.42 6.05 7.64
CA GLY A 238 -20.61 6.62 8.27
C GLY A 238 -21.55 5.60 8.87
#